data_a0df778177eff0ad8d64778c326c7492
#
_entry.id   a0df778177eff0ad8d64778c326c7492
#
_cell.length_a   1.000
_cell.length_b   1.000
_cell.length_c   1.000
_cell.angle_alpha   90.00
_cell.angle_beta   90.00
_cell.angle_gamma   90.00
#
_symmetry.space_group_name_H-M   'P 1'
#
loop_
_entity.id
_entity.type
_entity.pdbx_description
1 polymer ?
#
loop_
_entity_poly.entity_id
_entity_poly.type
_entity_poly.pdbx_seq_one_letter_code
_entity_poly.pdbx_strand_id
1 'polypeptide(L)'
;MKLPQVSELDGLTDNLNIMAVKIQALIAENVREQQNLQKSEMKALQAQITPHFLYNTFDTIVWLAEEKKNDQVIDITRAFSSFFRISLNKGKDFLTVREEFEHVRSYLTIQKIRYRDILDYDIEYSPEMADCQILKLVLQPLVENALYHGIKNKRGRGFLSVKGWRENNRLCFSVEDNGIGMTEEKLANIMEQINGSADPEDLNNVYGLYNVNKRLELYYDTSTKLEITSRYKKGTTVYFSVPEVGFNV
;
A
#
# COMPACT_ATOMS: atom_id res chain seq x y z
N MET A 1 32.15 12.03 -67.18
CA MET A 1 32.16 12.94 -66.02
C MET A 1 31.19 12.33 -64.96
N LYS A 2 31.69 11.54 -63.98
CA LYS A 2 30.88 10.90 -62.96
C LYS A 2 30.70 11.90 -61.81
N LEU A 3 29.47 12.12 -61.42
CA LEU A 3 29.12 13.05 -60.37
C LEU A 3 29.57 12.49 -59.03
N PRO A 4 30.38 13.22 -58.23
CA PRO A 4 30.85 12.75 -56.91
C PRO A 4 29.81 12.88 -55.78
N GLN A 5 28.62 13.37 -56.05
CA GLN A 5 27.62 13.69 -55.02
C GLN A 5 26.83 12.51 -54.44
N VAL A 6 26.82 11.32 -55.04
CA VAL A 6 26.02 10.17 -54.57
C VAL A 6 26.68 9.51 -53.33
N SER A 7 28.01 9.44 -53.30
CA SER A 7 28.79 8.80 -52.24
C SER A 7 28.76 9.55 -50.88
N GLU A 8 28.64 10.88 -50.88
CA GLU A 8 28.56 11.68 -49.66
C GLU A 8 27.16 11.65 -49.06
N LEU A 9 26.11 11.56 -49.89
CA LEU A 9 24.72 11.38 -49.42
C LEU A 9 24.47 9.99 -48.81
N ASP A 10 25.06 8.96 -49.39
CA ASP A 10 24.98 7.58 -48.84
C ASP A 10 25.67 7.50 -47.47
N GLY A 11 26.86 8.12 -47.34
CA GLY A 11 27.56 8.17 -46.04
C GLY A 11 26.83 9.00 -44.99
N LEU A 12 26.10 10.05 -45.40
CA LEU A 12 25.25 10.82 -44.47
C LEU A 12 24.04 10.03 -44.03
N THR A 13 23.40 9.29 -44.92
CA THR A 13 22.26 8.44 -44.64
C THR A 13 22.63 7.29 -43.69
N ASP A 14 23.79 6.67 -43.90
CA ASP A 14 24.31 5.63 -43.02
C ASP A 14 24.59 6.15 -41.61
N ASN A 15 25.22 7.31 -41.50
CA ASN A 15 25.47 7.96 -40.22
C ASN A 15 24.17 8.32 -39.46
N LEU A 16 23.16 8.83 -40.18
CA LEU A 16 21.85 9.14 -39.62
C LEU A 16 21.14 7.86 -39.11
N ASN A 17 21.21 6.78 -39.88
CA ASN A 17 20.64 5.48 -39.45
C ASN A 17 21.35 4.91 -38.22
N ILE A 18 22.68 4.99 -38.18
CA ILE A 18 23.47 4.58 -37.01
C ILE A 18 23.11 5.43 -35.79
N MET A 19 22.97 6.75 -35.95
CA MET A 19 22.55 7.65 -34.87
C MET A 19 21.12 7.31 -34.38
N ALA A 20 20.19 7.07 -35.31
CA ALA A 20 18.81 6.71 -34.97
C ALA A 20 18.74 5.40 -34.15
N VAL A 21 19.47 4.36 -34.57
CA VAL A 21 19.58 3.09 -33.84
C VAL A 21 20.20 3.30 -32.45
N LYS A 22 21.25 4.12 -32.35
CA LYS A 22 21.92 4.41 -31.10
C LYS A 22 21.04 5.20 -30.13
N ILE A 23 20.26 6.15 -30.62
CA ILE A 23 19.26 6.90 -29.83
C ILE A 23 18.16 5.96 -29.32
N GLN A 24 17.64 5.07 -30.16
CA GLN A 24 16.64 4.09 -29.76
C GLN A 24 17.19 3.14 -28.68
N ALA A 25 18.43 2.68 -28.82
CA ALA A 25 19.08 1.83 -27.81
C ALA A 25 19.25 2.57 -26.47
N LEU A 26 19.70 3.83 -26.49
CA LEU A 26 19.85 4.66 -25.29
C LEU A 26 18.51 4.97 -24.62
N ILE A 27 17.46 5.20 -25.38
CA ILE A 27 16.11 5.40 -24.85
C ILE A 27 15.62 4.11 -24.16
N ALA A 28 15.80 2.96 -24.81
CA ALA A 28 15.40 1.67 -24.25
C ALA A 28 16.19 1.33 -22.97
N GLU A 29 17.48 1.63 -22.93
CA GLU A 29 18.33 1.46 -21.75
C GLU A 29 17.89 2.39 -20.60
N ASN A 30 17.65 3.66 -20.88
CA ASN A 30 17.18 4.64 -19.89
C ASN A 30 15.81 4.24 -19.30
N VAL A 31 14.87 3.81 -20.13
CA VAL A 31 13.56 3.30 -19.67
C VAL A 31 13.72 2.09 -18.76
N ARG A 32 14.62 1.16 -19.12
CA ARG A 32 14.90 -0.03 -18.31
C ARG A 32 15.56 0.33 -16.97
N GLU A 33 16.46 1.29 -16.98
CA GLU A 33 17.15 1.76 -15.77
C GLU A 33 16.17 2.47 -14.82
N GLN A 34 15.30 3.32 -15.35
CA GLN A 34 14.21 3.94 -14.57
C GLN A 34 13.24 2.90 -13.98
N GLN A 35 12.85 1.89 -14.75
CA GLN A 35 12.01 0.80 -14.25
C GLN A 35 12.69 0.00 -13.15
N ASN A 36 14.00 -0.24 -13.26
CA ASN A 36 14.78 -0.95 -12.23
C ASN A 36 14.93 -0.10 -10.96
N LEU A 37 15.15 1.20 -11.11
CA LEU A 37 15.20 2.15 -10.00
C LEU A 37 13.86 2.17 -9.25
N GLN A 38 12.76 2.33 -9.98
CA GLN A 38 11.41 2.27 -9.43
C GLN A 38 11.13 0.95 -8.70
N LYS A 39 11.53 -0.19 -9.29
CA LYS A 39 11.41 -1.50 -8.63
C LYS A 39 12.25 -1.62 -7.36
N SER A 40 13.43 -1.03 -7.34
CA SER A 40 14.32 -1.03 -6.18
C SER A 40 13.75 -0.17 -5.06
N GLU A 41 13.28 1.03 -5.37
CA GLU A 41 12.59 1.92 -4.45
C GLU A 41 11.33 1.26 -3.88
N MET A 42 10.52 0.62 -4.74
CA MET A 42 9.36 -0.16 -4.32
C MET A 42 9.71 -1.32 -3.39
N LYS A 43 10.79 -2.06 -3.66
CA LYS A 43 11.25 -3.13 -2.77
C LYS A 43 11.69 -2.58 -1.43
N ALA A 44 12.38 -1.44 -1.41
CA ALA A 44 12.75 -0.76 -0.17
C ALA A 44 11.52 -0.31 0.63
N LEU A 45 10.48 0.18 -0.05
CA LEU A 45 9.18 0.55 0.54
C LEU A 45 8.41 -0.67 1.07
N GLN A 46 8.53 -1.83 0.43
CA GLN A 46 7.91 -3.10 0.86
C GLN A 46 8.65 -3.79 2.01
N ALA A 47 9.94 -3.53 2.19
CA ALA A 47 10.78 -4.14 3.24
C ALA A 47 10.45 -3.65 4.67
N GLN A 48 9.46 -2.79 4.83
CA GLN A 48 9.02 -2.29 6.14
C GLN A 48 7.97 -3.19 6.82
N ILE A 49 8.24 -4.50 6.93
CA ILE A 49 7.72 -5.20 8.11
C ILE A 49 8.48 -4.56 9.27
N THR A 50 7.81 -3.70 10.01
CA THR A 50 8.46 -2.95 11.09
C THR A 50 9.02 -3.97 12.08
N PRO A 51 10.36 -4.00 12.33
CA PRO A 51 10.96 -4.94 13.29
C PRO A 51 10.24 -4.90 14.64
N HIS A 52 9.71 -3.75 14.99
CA HIS A 52 8.92 -3.52 16.18
C HIS A 52 7.61 -4.34 16.24
N PHE A 53 6.91 -4.57 15.09
CA PHE A 53 5.74 -5.44 15.08
C PHE A 53 6.11 -6.89 15.40
N LEU A 54 7.23 -7.37 14.85
CA LEU A 54 7.78 -8.69 15.13
C LEU A 54 8.06 -8.89 16.61
N TYR A 55 8.92 -8.04 17.19
CA TYR A 55 9.30 -8.13 18.59
C TYR A 55 8.08 -8.07 19.50
N ASN A 56 7.18 -7.13 19.27
CA ASN A 56 5.97 -7.00 20.07
C ASN A 56 5.03 -8.21 19.99
N THR A 57 4.98 -8.88 18.83
CA THR A 57 4.16 -10.09 18.67
C THR A 57 4.75 -11.25 19.45
N PHE A 58 6.09 -11.45 19.39
CA PHE A 58 6.77 -12.48 20.18
C PHE A 58 6.65 -12.22 21.68
N ASP A 59 6.85 -10.99 22.14
CA ASP A 59 6.67 -10.60 23.54
C ASP A 59 5.24 -10.91 24.03
N THR A 60 4.25 -10.63 23.17
CA THR A 60 2.84 -10.95 23.48
C THR A 60 2.61 -12.46 23.60
N ILE A 61 3.21 -13.27 22.70
CA ILE A 61 3.13 -14.74 22.74
C ILE A 61 3.74 -15.27 24.05
N VAL A 62 4.93 -14.79 24.43
CA VAL A 62 5.61 -15.17 25.67
C VAL A 62 4.73 -14.83 26.88
N TRP A 63 4.25 -13.60 26.98
CA TRP A 63 3.36 -13.16 28.05
C TRP A 63 2.10 -14.01 28.16
N LEU A 64 1.43 -14.31 27.02
CA LEU A 64 0.24 -15.19 27.02
C LEU A 64 0.54 -16.61 27.48
N ALA A 65 1.72 -17.13 27.13
CA ALA A 65 2.16 -18.45 27.57
C ALA A 65 2.42 -18.50 29.09
N GLU A 66 3.08 -17.48 29.65
CA GLU A 66 3.30 -17.32 31.08
C GLU A 66 1.97 -17.23 31.86
N GLU A 67 0.99 -16.50 31.27
CA GLU A 67 -0.38 -16.41 31.81
C GLU A 67 -1.23 -17.65 31.56
N LYS A 68 -0.67 -18.72 30.96
CA LYS A 68 -1.37 -19.97 30.61
C LYS A 68 -2.62 -19.80 29.75
N LYS A 69 -2.64 -18.76 28.89
CA LYS A 69 -3.73 -18.45 27.94
C LYS A 69 -3.51 -19.19 26.62
N ASN A 70 -3.49 -20.53 26.67
CA ASN A 70 -3.08 -21.39 25.55
C ASN A 70 -3.90 -21.15 24.28
N ASP A 71 -5.21 -20.93 24.38
CA ASP A 71 -6.06 -20.65 23.21
C ASP A 71 -5.63 -19.36 22.50
N GLN A 72 -5.31 -18.30 23.25
CA GLN A 72 -4.83 -17.05 22.69
C GLN A 72 -3.41 -17.18 22.10
N VAL A 73 -2.55 -18.02 22.67
CA VAL A 73 -1.24 -18.36 22.09
C VAL A 73 -1.41 -19.03 20.72
N ILE A 74 -2.36 -19.95 20.61
CA ILE A 74 -2.68 -20.63 19.35
C ILE A 74 -3.21 -19.61 18.33
N ASP A 75 -4.16 -18.77 18.72
CA ASP A 75 -4.78 -17.77 17.83
C ASP A 75 -3.77 -16.76 17.31
N ILE A 76 -2.94 -16.18 18.19
CA ILE A 76 -1.92 -15.20 17.76
C ILE A 76 -0.86 -15.84 16.87
N THR A 77 -0.47 -17.09 17.14
CA THR A 77 0.54 -17.80 16.33
C THR A 77 -0.02 -18.14 14.94
N ARG A 78 -1.28 -18.54 14.84
CA ARG A 78 -1.96 -18.77 13.55
C ARG A 78 -2.08 -17.48 12.76
N ALA A 79 -2.55 -16.41 13.39
CA ALA A 79 -2.67 -15.10 12.75
C ALA A 79 -1.29 -14.59 12.25
N PHE A 80 -0.26 -14.74 13.08
CA PHE A 80 1.10 -14.36 12.72
C PHE A 80 1.65 -15.16 11.53
N SER A 81 1.43 -16.48 11.52
CA SER A 81 1.82 -17.34 10.39
C SER A 81 1.10 -16.95 9.08
N SER A 82 -0.22 -16.66 9.15
CA SER A 82 -1.00 -16.21 7.99
C SER A 82 -0.52 -14.85 7.49
N PHE A 83 -0.32 -13.88 8.39
CA PHE A 83 0.22 -12.55 8.09
C PHE A 83 1.55 -12.64 7.33
N PHE A 84 2.51 -13.41 7.84
CA PHE A 84 3.82 -13.58 7.21
C PHE A 84 3.74 -14.27 5.86
N ARG A 85 2.96 -15.33 5.74
CA ARG A 85 2.79 -16.06 4.48
C ARG A 85 2.31 -15.16 3.36
N ILE A 86 1.34 -14.26 3.64
CA ILE A 86 0.80 -13.32 2.65
C ILE A 86 1.82 -12.20 2.37
N SER A 87 2.46 -11.65 3.39
CA SER A 87 3.48 -10.60 3.25
C SER A 87 4.66 -11.04 2.37
N LEU A 88 5.13 -12.30 2.53
CA LEU A 88 6.26 -12.87 1.81
C LEU A 88 5.89 -13.49 0.45
N ASN A 89 4.67 -13.30 -0.03
CA ASN A 89 4.15 -13.92 -1.26
C ASN A 89 5.05 -13.65 -2.48
N LYS A 90 6.04 -14.52 -2.69
CA LYS A 90 6.95 -14.77 -3.83
C LYS A 90 7.16 -13.61 -4.84
N GLY A 91 7.20 -12.36 -4.39
CA GLY A 91 7.51 -11.22 -5.27
C GLY A 91 6.39 -10.79 -6.23
N LYS A 92 5.15 -11.26 -6.06
CA LYS A 92 4.01 -10.76 -6.81
C LYS A 92 3.63 -9.37 -6.31
N ASP A 93 3.30 -8.47 -7.23
CA ASP A 93 2.86 -7.12 -6.89
C ASP A 93 1.35 -7.03 -6.58
N PHE A 94 0.59 -8.06 -6.95
CA PHE A 94 -0.85 -8.16 -6.76
C PHE A 94 -1.23 -9.38 -5.93
N LEU A 95 -2.29 -9.22 -5.14
CA LEU A 95 -2.98 -10.26 -4.37
C LEU A 95 -4.44 -10.30 -4.79
N THR A 96 -5.14 -11.36 -4.43
CA THR A 96 -6.61 -11.33 -4.47
C THR A 96 -7.13 -10.43 -3.33
N VAL A 97 -8.32 -9.84 -3.52
CA VAL A 97 -9.01 -9.09 -2.46
C VAL A 97 -9.16 -9.95 -1.21
N ARG A 98 -9.49 -11.23 -1.37
CA ARG A 98 -9.54 -12.22 -0.27
C ARG A 98 -8.24 -12.28 0.53
N GLU A 99 -7.10 -12.37 -0.15
CA GLU A 99 -5.77 -12.41 0.49
C GLU A 99 -5.44 -11.11 1.20
N GLU A 100 -5.73 -9.95 0.60
CA GLU A 100 -5.48 -8.64 1.20
C GLU A 100 -6.34 -8.43 2.47
N PHE A 101 -7.62 -8.82 2.44
CA PHE A 101 -8.49 -8.78 3.62
C PHE A 101 -8.08 -9.80 4.69
N GLU A 102 -7.63 -10.99 4.31
CA GLU A 102 -7.09 -11.97 5.25
C GLU A 102 -5.79 -11.48 5.91
N HIS A 103 -4.94 -10.78 5.16
CA HIS A 103 -3.75 -10.13 5.69
C HIS A 103 -4.10 -9.09 6.76
N VAL A 104 -5.05 -8.20 6.47
CA VAL A 104 -5.56 -7.20 7.43
C VAL A 104 -6.22 -7.87 8.63
N ARG A 105 -7.02 -8.92 8.42
CA ARG A 105 -7.65 -9.70 9.51
C ARG A 105 -6.61 -10.30 10.43
N SER A 106 -5.57 -10.91 9.87
CA SER A 106 -4.46 -11.48 10.62
C SER A 106 -3.75 -10.42 11.46
N TYR A 107 -3.45 -9.26 10.87
CA TYR A 107 -2.86 -8.12 11.58
C TYR A 107 -3.75 -7.64 12.74
N LEU A 108 -5.03 -7.37 12.47
CA LEU A 108 -5.98 -6.88 13.48
C LEU A 108 -6.26 -7.91 14.59
N THR A 109 -6.23 -9.22 14.29
CA THR A 109 -6.33 -10.28 15.31
C THR A 109 -5.16 -10.17 16.29
N ILE A 110 -3.92 -10.01 15.80
CA ILE A 110 -2.74 -9.83 16.63
C ILE A 110 -2.86 -8.56 17.48
N GLN A 111 -3.25 -7.45 16.86
CA GLN A 111 -3.40 -6.16 17.53
C GLN A 111 -4.54 -6.18 18.57
N LYS A 112 -5.65 -6.87 18.30
CA LYS A 112 -6.76 -7.00 19.25
C LYS A 112 -6.36 -7.77 20.50
N ILE A 113 -5.57 -8.83 20.38
CA ILE A 113 -5.04 -9.57 21.52
C ILE A 113 -4.17 -8.65 22.39
N ARG A 114 -3.36 -7.82 21.77
CA ARG A 114 -2.47 -6.86 22.44
C ARG A 114 -3.21 -5.67 23.06
N TYR A 115 -4.22 -5.16 22.35
CA TYR A 115 -4.98 -3.94 22.69
C TYR A 115 -6.45 -4.23 22.99
N ARG A 116 -6.76 -5.38 23.55
CA ARG A 116 -8.12 -5.90 23.77
C ARG A 116 -9.08 -4.94 24.46
N ASP A 117 -8.56 -4.06 25.32
CA ASP A 117 -9.37 -3.12 26.08
C ASP A 117 -9.72 -1.84 25.31
N ILE A 118 -9.01 -1.57 24.22
CA ILE A 118 -9.17 -0.33 23.44
C ILE A 118 -9.52 -0.55 21.97
N LEU A 119 -9.36 -1.76 21.42
CA LEU A 119 -9.59 -2.03 19.99
C LEU A 119 -10.73 -3.02 19.79
N ASP A 120 -11.74 -2.58 19.06
CA ASP A 120 -12.69 -3.45 18.37
C ASP A 120 -12.64 -3.18 16.86
N TYR A 121 -12.98 -4.19 16.05
CA TYR A 121 -12.96 -4.03 14.60
C TYR A 121 -13.99 -4.90 13.89
N ASP A 122 -14.33 -4.49 12.68
CA ASP A 122 -15.14 -5.22 11.73
C ASP A 122 -14.48 -5.22 10.35
N ILE A 123 -14.62 -6.33 9.62
CA ILE A 123 -14.02 -6.51 8.29
C ILE A 123 -15.03 -7.21 7.39
N GLU A 124 -15.48 -6.48 6.37
CA GLU A 124 -16.47 -6.94 5.41
C GLU A 124 -16.03 -6.64 3.97
N TYR A 125 -16.30 -7.54 3.06
CA TYR A 125 -16.21 -7.27 1.61
C TYR A 125 -17.24 -8.08 0.83
N SER A 126 -17.66 -7.53 -0.31
CA SER A 126 -18.61 -8.20 -1.19
C SER A 126 -18.03 -9.50 -1.76
N PRO A 127 -18.73 -10.65 -1.63
CA PRO A 127 -18.21 -11.96 -2.06
C PRO A 127 -17.77 -12.00 -3.53
N GLU A 128 -18.44 -11.26 -4.40
CA GLU A 128 -18.14 -11.22 -5.84
C GLU A 128 -16.77 -10.61 -6.17
N MET A 129 -16.17 -9.83 -5.26
CA MET A 129 -14.83 -9.26 -5.47
C MET A 129 -13.70 -10.10 -4.89
N ALA A 130 -14.02 -11.22 -4.24
CA ALA A 130 -13.05 -12.02 -3.49
C ALA A 130 -11.82 -12.44 -4.30
N ASP A 131 -12.02 -12.81 -5.57
CA ASP A 131 -10.99 -13.30 -6.47
C ASP A 131 -10.45 -12.22 -7.42
N CYS A 132 -10.98 -10.97 -7.34
CA CYS A 132 -10.43 -9.82 -8.05
C CYS A 132 -9.03 -9.50 -7.53
N GLN A 133 -8.18 -8.97 -8.42
CA GLN A 133 -6.80 -8.61 -8.09
C GLN A 133 -6.72 -7.18 -7.56
N ILE A 134 -5.93 -6.99 -6.53
CA ILE A 134 -5.61 -5.68 -5.95
C ILE A 134 -4.11 -5.59 -5.71
N LEU A 135 -3.54 -4.39 -5.79
CA LEU A 135 -2.17 -4.13 -5.41
C LEU A 135 -1.93 -4.53 -3.95
N LYS A 136 -0.92 -5.36 -3.70
CA LYS A 136 -0.65 -5.91 -2.37
C LYS A 136 -0.31 -4.85 -1.34
N LEU A 137 -0.69 -5.09 -0.09
CA LEU A 137 -0.33 -4.29 1.09
C LEU A 137 -0.71 -2.80 0.93
N VAL A 138 -1.93 -2.55 0.41
CA VAL A 138 -2.51 -1.19 0.35
C VAL A 138 -3.42 -0.92 1.54
N LEU A 139 -4.16 -1.92 2.04
CA LEU A 139 -5.05 -1.76 3.18
C LEU A 139 -4.30 -1.72 4.51
N GLN A 140 -3.22 -2.48 4.66
CA GLN A 140 -2.47 -2.56 5.92
C GLN A 140 -1.98 -1.19 6.42
N PRO A 141 -1.29 -0.35 5.63
CA PRO A 141 -0.83 0.96 6.11
C PRO A 141 -1.98 1.88 6.53
N LEU A 142 -3.15 1.77 5.88
CA LEU A 142 -4.35 2.53 6.25
C LEU A 142 -4.89 2.09 7.61
N VAL A 143 -4.94 0.78 7.83
CA VAL A 143 -5.34 0.17 9.12
C VAL A 143 -4.34 0.50 10.23
N GLU A 144 -3.04 0.48 9.94
CA GLU A 144 -2.00 0.91 10.88
C GLU A 144 -2.17 2.37 11.29
N ASN A 145 -2.41 3.27 10.34
CA ASN A 145 -2.68 4.67 10.62
C ASN A 145 -3.94 4.85 11.49
N ALA A 146 -5.03 4.17 11.15
CA ALA A 146 -6.27 4.21 11.95
C ALA A 146 -6.03 3.75 13.39
N LEU A 147 -5.26 2.67 13.58
CA LEU A 147 -4.94 2.15 14.91
C LEU A 147 -4.02 3.08 15.69
N TYR A 148 -2.86 3.45 15.11
CA TYR A 148 -1.82 4.17 15.86
C TYR A 148 -2.11 5.66 16.02
N HIS A 149 -2.67 6.30 15.00
CA HIS A 149 -2.94 7.74 15.01
C HIS A 149 -4.39 8.06 15.41
N GLY A 150 -5.34 7.17 15.13
CA GLY A 150 -6.74 7.34 15.49
C GLY A 150 -7.05 6.78 16.88
N ILE A 151 -7.09 5.46 17.00
CA ILE A 151 -7.65 4.74 18.15
C ILE A 151 -6.76 4.83 19.39
N LYS A 152 -5.45 4.58 19.28
CA LYS A 152 -4.54 4.58 20.44
C LYS A 152 -4.46 5.93 21.17
N ASN A 153 -4.74 6.99 20.46
CA ASN A 153 -4.71 8.35 21.02
C ASN A 153 -6.08 8.80 21.58
N LYS A 154 -7.09 7.92 21.47
CA LYS A 154 -8.43 8.18 22.02
C LYS A 154 -8.53 7.66 23.44
N ARG A 155 -9.33 8.31 24.29
CA ARG A 155 -9.75 7.77 25.59
C ARG A 155 -10.90 6.79 25.38
N GLY A 156 -10.75 5.58 25.92
CA GLY A 156 -11.77 4.51 25.84
C GLY A 156 -11.65 3.65 24.58
N ARG A 157 -12.66 2.82 24.34
CA ARG A 157 -12.69 1.89 23.22
C ARG A 157 -12.79 2.59 21.87
N GLY A 158 -11.94 2.18 20.95
CA GLY A 158 -12.01 2.54 19.54
C GLY A 158 -12.56 1.40 18.71
N PHE A 159 -13.16 1.77 17.59
CA PHE A 159 -13.69 0.84 16.60
C PHE A 159 -13.09 1.17 15.25
N LEU A 160 -12.66 0.12 14.53
CA LEU A 160 -12.09 0.19 13.20
C LEU A 160 -12.92 -0.67 12.25
N SER A 161 -13.36 -0.09 11.14
CA SER A 161 -14.10 -0.80 10.10
C SER A 161 -13.30 -0.81 8.80
N VAL A 162 -13.18 -1.99 8.18
CA VAL A 162 -12.56 -2.16 6.87
C VAL A 162 -13.59 -2.76 5.93
N LYS A 163 -13.93 -2.03 4.88
CA LYS A 163 -14.96 -2.45 3.93
C LYS A 163 -14.45 -2.49 2.51
N GLY A 164 -14.96 -3.45 1.73
CA GLY A 164 -14.75 -3.56 0.30
C GLY A 164 -16.07 -3.84 -0.43
N TRP A 165 -16.35 -3.09 -1.50
CA TRP A 165 -17.52 -3.32 -2.34
C TRP A 165 -17.22 -3.00 -3.80
N ARG A 166 -18.08 -3.49 -4.67
CA ARG A 166 -18.00 -3.22 -6.10
C ARG A 166 -19.04 -2.17 -6.48
N GLU A 167 -18.60 -1.15 -7.18
CA GLU A 167 -19.47 -0.07 -7.66
C GLU A 167 -18.96 0.45 -9.01
N ASN A 168 -19.85 0.61 -10.00
CA ASN A 168 -19.53 1.19 -11.31
C ASN A 168 -18.27 0.58 -11.98
N ASN A 169 -18.13 -0.75 -11.92
CA ASN A 169 -16.98 -1.48 -12.47
C ASN A 169 -15.63 -1.12 -11.82
N ARG A 170 -15.69 -0.63 -10.58
CA ARG A 170 -14.52 -0.34 -9.74
C ARG A 170 -14.61 -1.15 -8.45
N LEU A 171 -13.46 -1.49 -7.92
CA LEU A 171 -13.32 -2.05 -6.58
C LEU A 171 -13.10 -0.89 -5.62
N CYS A 172 -14.01 -0.72 -4.68
CA CYS A 172 -14.04 0.36 -3.70
C CYS A 172 -13.61 -0.18 -2.33
N PHE A 173 -12.82 0.59 -1.61
CA PHE A 173 -12.31 0.21 -0.29
C PHE A 173 -12.39 1.39 0.67
N SER A 174 -12.75 1.12 1.91
CA SER A 174 -12.72 2.10 2.98
C SER A 174 -12.12 1.54 4.26
N VAL A 175 -11.37 2.36 4.94
CA VAL A 175 -10.89 2.14 6.31
C VAL A 175 -11.39 3.29 7.15
N GLU A 176 -12.22 2.99 8.13
CA GLU A 176 -12.85 3.97 9.01
C GLU A 176 -12.47 3.69 10.47
N ASP A 177 -12.06 4.70 11.19
CA ASP A 177 -11.87 4.67 12.64
C ASP A 177 -12.74 5.72 13.34
N ASN A 178 -13.15 5.41 14.56
CA ASN A 178 -13.81 6.36 15.44
C ASN A 178 -12.84 6.98 16.47
N GLY A 179 -11.57 7.12 16.09
CA GLY A 179 -10.48 7.65 16.92
C GLY A 179 -10.59 9.15 17.20
N ILE A 180 -9.42 9.76 17.45
CA ILE A 180 -9.38 11.19 17.76
C ILE A 180 -9.67 12.10 16.57
N GLY A 181 -9.57 11.59 15.33
CA GLY A 181 -9.72 12.39 14.12
C GLY A 181 -8.69 13.53 14.02
N MET A 182 -8.93 14.40 13.05
CA MET A 182 -8.05 15.54 12.75
C MET A 182 -8.84 16.84 12.64
N THR A 183 -8.16 17.97 12.92
CA THR A 183 -8.66 19.30 12.60
C THR A 183 -8.60 19.53 11.09
N GLU A 184 -9.38 20.45 10.56
CA GLU A 184 -9.38 20.82 9.14
C GLU A 184 -7.98 21.26 8.67
N GLU A 185 -7.27 22.03 9.48
CA GLU A 185 -5.90 22.47 9.19
C GLU A 185 -4.92 21.30 9.06
N LYS A 186 -4.98 20.33 10.00
CA LYS A 186 -4.14 19.13 9.97
C LYS A 186 -4.47 18.27 8.77
N LEU A 187 -5.75 18.09 8.44
CA LEU A 187 -6.18 17.32 7.28
C LEU A 187 -5.71 17.97 5.98
N ALA A 188 -5.85 19.30 5.84
CA ALA A 188 -5.37 20.04 4.66
C ALA A 188 -3.86 19.85 4.44
N ASN A 189 -3.07 19.98 5.52
CA ASN A 189 -1.61 19.78 5.48
C ASN A 189 -1.26 18.33 5.04
N ILE A 190 -1.93 17.32 5.60
CA ILE A 190 -1.73 15.92 5.21
C ILE A 190 -2.07 15.72 3.73
N MET A 191 -3.19 16.26 3.26
CA MET A 191 -3.60 16.15 1.86
C MET A 191 -2.61 16.83 0.91
N GLU A 192 -2.04 17.97 1.29
CA GLU A 192 -0.99 18.65 0.54
C GLU A 192 0.28 17.80 0.46
N GLN A 193 0.71 17.19 1.57
CA GLN A 193 1.88 16.30 1.61
C GLN A 193 1.68 15.03 0.79
N ILE A 194 0.50 14.41 0.85
CA ILE A 194 0.19 13.17 0.11
C ILE A 194 0.13 13.43 -1.40
N ASN A 195 -0.41 14.57 -1.82
CA ASN A 195 -0.58 14.91 -3.25
C ASN A 195 0.62 15.68 -3.83
N GLY A 196 1.48 16.24 -2.99
CA GLY A 196 2.66 17.01 -3.39
C GLY A 196 3.87 16.12 -3.73
N SER A 197 4.95 16.81 -4.19
CA SER A 197 6.27 16.23 -4.37
C SER A 197 7.13 16.50 -3.12
N ALA A 198 6.59 16.19 -1.93
CA ALA A 198 7.32 16.40 -0.69
C ALA A 198 8.54 15.47 -0.61
N ASP A 199 9.65 15.98 -0.08
CA ASP A 199 10.83 15.15 0.16
C ASP A 199 10.51 14.06 1.17
N PRO A 200 10.95 12.80 0.95
CA PRO A 200 10.68 11.70 1.89
C PRO A 200 11.10 11.99 3.34
N GLU A 201 12.08 12.86 3.55
CA GLU A 201 12.56 13.27 4.87
C GLU A 201 11.55 14.14 5.64
N ASP A 202 10.66 14.84 4.96
CA ASP A 202 9.64 15.70 5.55
C ASP A 202 8.34 14.96 5.91
N LEU A 203 8.20 13.69 5.50
CA LEU A 203 6.95 12.90 5.57
C LEU A 203 6.76 12.14 6.90
N ASN A 204 7.55 12.34 7.93
CA ASN A 204 7.70 11.55 9.16
C ASN A 204 6.42 10.88 9.72
N ASN A 205 5.24 11.51 9.62
CA ASN A 205 3.99 10.97 10.16
C ASN A 205 2.96 10.57 9.07
N VAL A 206 3.26 10.84 7.80
CA VAL A 206 2.34 10.67 6.66
C VAL A 206 2.88 9.67 5.64
N TYR A 207 4.10 9.17 5.89
CA TYR A 207 4.85 8.31 4.98
C TYR A 207 4.04 7.09 4.50
N GLY A 208 3.29 6.44 5.39
CA GLY A 208 2.44 5.31 5.03
C GLY A 208 1.34 5.66 4.02
N LEU A 209 0.63 6.77 4.25
CA LEU A 209 -0.44 7.25 3.36
C LEU A 209 0.13 7.75 2.03
N TYR A 210 1.22 8.50 2.07
CA TYR A 210 1.94 8.97 0.88
C TYR A 210 2.35 7.80 -0.01
N ASN A 211 2.97 6.76 0.57
CA ASN A 211 3.40 5.59 -0.18
C ASN A 211 2.23 4.83 -0.81
N VAL A 212 1.13 4.64 -0.07
CA VAL A 212 -0.07 4.02 -0.64
C VAL A 212 -0.58 4.86 -1.80
N ASN A 213 -0.71 6.19 -1.63
CA ASN A 213 -1.19 7.08 -2.68
C ASN A 213 -0.31 7.02 -3.94
N LYS A 214 1.01 7.12 -3.78
CA LYS A 214 1.96 7.02 -4.90
C LYS A 214 1.94 5.65 -5.59
N ARG A 215 1.79 4.58 -4.83
CA ARG A 215 1.65 3.23 -5.40
C ARG A 215 0.35 3.08 -6.19
N LEU A 216 -0.76 3.60 -5.69
CA LEU A 216 -2.03 3.60 -6.43
C LEU A 216 -1.91 4.38 -7.74
N GLU A 217 -1.36 5.59 -7.72
CA GLU A 217 -1.12 6.40 -8.92
C GLU A 217 -0.22 5.68 -9.94
N LEU A 218 0.82 4.98 -9.46
CA LEU A 218 1.81 4.33 -10.32
C LEU A 218 1.28 3.06 -11.00
N TYR A 219 0.49 2.25 -10.27
CA TYR A 219 0.05 0.94 -10.75
C TYR A 219 -1.30 0.98 -11.47
N TYR A 220 -2.15 1.95 -11.17
CA TYR A 220 -3.46 2.07 -11.82
C TYR A 220 -3.49 3.27 -12.76
N ASP A 221 -3.59 4.47 -12.24
CA ASP A 221 -3.49 5.73 -13.00
C ASP A 221 -3.43 6.92 -12.03
N THR A 222 -3.10 8.12 -12.56
CA THR A 222 -2.98 9.36 -11.77
C THR A 222 -4.31 9.86 -11.19
N SER A 223 -5.44 9.32 -11.63
CA SER A 223 -6.78 9.64 -11.08
C SER A 223 -7.11 8.79 -9.85
N THR A 224 -6.39 7.68 -9.64
CA THR A 224 -6.59 6.78 -8.50
C THR A 224 -5.83 7.32 -7.29
N LYS A 225 -6.55 7.96 -6.37
CA LYS A 225 -5.99 8.62 -5.18
C LYS A 225 -6.73 8.24 -3.92
N LEU A 226 -6.05 8.45 -2.78
CA LEU A 226 -6.69 8.38 -1.48
C LEU A 226 -7.57 9.61 -1.26
N GLU A 227 -8.80 9.37 -0.84
CA GLU A 227 -9.71 10.37 -0.33
C GLU A 227 -9.80 10.23 1.19
N ILE A 228 -9.49 11.30 1.91
CA ILE A 228 -9.46 11.28 3.37
C ILE A 228 -10.48 12.29 3.89
N THR A 229 -11.39 11.82 4.72
CA THR A 229 -12.30 12.65 5.48
C THR A 229 -12.06 12.45 6.97
N SER A 230 -11.99 13.52 7.72
CA SER A 230 -11.73 13.45 9.15
C SER A 230 -12.41 14.59 9.89
N ARG A 231 -12.82 14.30 11.11
CA ARG A 231 -13.37 15.31 12.02
C ARG A 231 -12.81 15.08 13.42
N TYR A 232 -12.29 16.13 14.00
CA TYR A 232 -11.72 16.09 15.35
C TYR A 232 -12.71 15.50 16.38
N LYS A 233 -12.23 14.54 17.17
CA LYS A 233 -13.00 13.73 18.13
C LYS A 233 -14.10 12.84 17.53
N LYS A 234 -14.13 12.66 16.23
CA LYS A 234 -15.14 11.78 15.56
C LYS A 234 -14.50 10.60 14.86
N GLY A 235 -13.25 10.76 14.37
CA GLY A 235 -12.51 9.73 13.67
C GLY A 235 -12.10 10.15 12.26
N THR A 236 -11.59 9.18 11.49
CA THR A 236 -11.11 9.37 10.14
C THR A 236 -11.63 8.26 9.25
N THR A 237 -11.98 8.58 8.02
CA THR A 237 -12.27 7.64 6.95
C THR A 237 -11.29 7.87 5.82
N VAL A 238 -10.62 6.81 5.39
CA VAL A 238 -9.78 6.78 4.20
C VAL A 238 -10.47 5.89 3.17
N TYR A 239 -10.71 6.44 2.00
CA TYR A 239 -11.36 5.77 0.88
C TYR A 239 -10.47 5.79 -0.35
N PHE A 240 -10.55 4.74 -1.16
CA PHE A 240 -10.01 4.73 -2.51
C PHE A 240 -10.79 3.74 -3.38
N SER A 241 -10.74 3.94 -4.69
CA SER A 241 -11.29 2.98 -5.64
C SER A 241 -10.32 2.73 -6.77
N VAL A 242 -10.22 1.48 -7.21
CA VAL A 242 -9.37 1.06 -8.31
C VAL A 242 -10.22 0.44 -9.43
N PRO A 243 -9.82 0.58 -10.70
CA PRO A 243 -10.48 -0.14 -11.78
C PRO A 243 -10.34 -1.65 -11.53
N GLU A 244 -11.38 -2.40 -11.85
CA GLU A 244 -11.29 -3.86 -11.89
C GLU A 244 -10.38 -4.24 -13.06
N VAL A 245 -9.13 -4.58 -12.76
CA VAL A 245 -8.17 -5.02 -13.77
C VAL A 245 -8.46 -6.47 -14.11
N GLY A 246 -9.07 -6.70 -15.23
CA GLY A 246 -9.08 -8.02 -15.85
C GLY A 246 -7.67 -8.25 -16.41
N PHE A 247 -6.85 -9.03 -15.72
CA PHE A 247 -5.64 -9.55 -16.35
C PHE A 247 -6.08 -10.56 -17.41
N ASN A 248 -5.98 -10.18 -18.69
CA ASN A 248 -5.89 -11.16 -19.76
C ASN A 248 -4.60 -11.96 -19.50
N VAL A 249 -4.77 -13.18 -19.01
CA VAL A 249 -3.72 -14.19 -18.86
C VAL A 249 -3.19 -14.59 -20.25
#